data_f6ccff1a68fb8f91a4019635d4067bc5
#
_entry.id   f6ccff1a68fb8f91a4019635d4067bc5
#
_cell.length_a   1.000
_cell.length_b   1.000
_cell.length_c   1.000
_cell.angle_alpha   90.00
_cell.angle_beta   90.00
_cell.angle_gamma   90.00
#
_symmetry.space_group_name_H-M   'P 1'
#
loop_
_entity.id
_entity.type
_entity.pdbx_description
1 polymer ?
#
loop_
_entity_poly.entity_id
_entity_poly.type
_entity_poly.pdbx_seq_one_letter_code
_entity_poly.pdbx_strand_id
1 'polypeptide(L)'
;MKKRVLSVVLALIMVFAFSVTLTGCGGGDDAGYKVGFICLHDENSTYDKNFLDAANAACEELGVTAVIKTNIPEGQECYDAAAELVDAGCDIIFANSFGHEDFMIQAAKDFPEVEFCHSTGTKAHTEGLDNYHNAFASIYEGRYLAGVAAGMKLNEMIEAGDITASEAKMGYVGAFTYAEVVSGYTSFYLGAKSVCPSVTMDVSFTGSWYDEALEKEAATKLIKGGCVLISQHADSMGAPTACENANVPNVSYNGSTQEACPNTFIVSSRIDWAPYYVYAITAAQNDEAIDADWTGTLETGSVVLTDVNTDVAAKGTVEKLEDVMAKLKAGDVEVFDAKTFTVDGKALSSYKADVDTDAAYEKDTEVIEDGAFKESKFRSAPYFDLQIDGINLLDTKF
;
A
#
# COMPACT_ATOMS: atom_id res chain seq x y z
N MET A 1 25.04 -7.47 63.42
CA MET A 1 23.57 -7.55 63.47
C MET A 1 23.02 -6.51 62.50
N LYS A 2 22.65 -6.89 61.28
CA LYS A 2 21.95 -6.02 60.31
C LYS A 2 20.75 -6.81 59.77
N LYS A 3 19.55 -6.36 60.07
CA LYS A 3 18.28 -6.94 59.65
C LYS A 3 18.06 -6.59 58.17
N ARG A 4 17.80 -7.58 57.33
CA ARG A 4 17.32 -7.43 55.96
C ARG A 4 15.80 -7.24 56.02
N VAL A 5 15.30 -6.15 55.43
CA VAL A 5 13.88 -5.93 55.22
C VAL A 5 13.57 -6.42 53.80
N LEU A 6 12.68 -7.40 53.70
CA LEU A 6 12.18 -7.99 52.47
C LEU A 6 10.85 -7.29 52.15
N SER A 7 10.81 -6.50 51.09
CA SER A 7 9.56 -5.89 50.60
C SER A 7 8.87 -6.86 49.65
N VAL A 8 7.70 -7.35 50.08
CA VAL A 8 6.77 -8.13 49.26
C VAL A 8 5.82 -7.16 48.56
N VAL A 9 5.87 -7.09 47.23
CA VAL A 9 4.86 -6.38 46.41
C VAL A 9 3.74 -7.37 46.15
N LEU A 10 2.58 -7.09 46.75
CA LEU A 10 1.33 -7.84 46.56
C LEU A 10 0.62 -7.28 45.30
N ALA A 11 0.60 -8.03 44.21
CA ALA A 11 -0.25 -7.72 43.06
C ALA A 11 -1.69 -8.16 43.36
N LEU A 12 -2.61 -7.18 43.43
CA LEU A 12 -4.04 -7.42 43.52
C LEU A 12 -4.59 -7.77 42.14
N ILE A 13 -4.95 -9.03 41.94
CA ILE A 13 -5.76 -9.45 40.79
C ILE A 13 -7.22 -9.23 41.19
N MET A 14 -7.90 -8.22 40.60
CA MET A 14 -9.35 -8.09 40.71
C MET A 14 -10.00 -9.03 39.69
N VAL A 15 -10.54 -10.13 40.15
CA VAL A 15 -11.45 -10.99 39.40
C VAL A 15 -12.85 -10.37 39.49
N PHE A 16 -13.33 -9.76 38.42
CA PHE A 16 -14.74 -9.41 38.28
C PHE A 16 -15.52 -10.67 37.88
N ALA A 17 -16.22 -11.28 38.83
CA ALA A 17 -17.21 -12.30 38.57
C ALA A 17 -18.49 -11.61 38.06
N PHE A 18 -18.76 -11.70 36.76
CA PHE A 18 -20.05 -11.36 36.19
C PHE A 18 -21.02 -12.54 36.44
N SER A 19 -21.98 -12.31 37.30
CA SER A 19 -23.12 -13.21 37.49
C SER A 19 -24.08 -13.07 36.31
N VAL A 20 -24.10 -14.08 35.46
CA VAL A 20 -25.08 -14.21 34.38
C VAL A 20 -26.43 -14.61 34.99
N THR A 21 -27.38 -13.71 35.03
CA THR A 21 -28.80 -14.06 35.23
C THR A 21 -29.40 -14.50 33.91
N LEU A 22 -29.59 -15.79 33.73
CA LEU A 22 -30.43 -16.33 32.65
C LEU A 22 -31.89 -15.90 32.92
N THR A 23 -32.42 -14.99 32.10
CA THR A 23 -33.87 -14.88 31.86
C THR A 23 -34.10 -15.25 30.40
N GLY A 24 -34.85 -16.34 30.24
CA GLY A 24 -35.06 -16.95 28.93
C GLY A 24 -36.13 -16.31 28.08
N CYS A 25 -36.18 -16.79 26.85
CA CYS A 25 -37.21 -16.74 25.79
C CYS A 25 -37.33 -15.45 24.99
N GLY A 26 -36.72 -15.50 23.82
CA GLY A 26 -37.06 -14.75 22.62
C GLY A 26 -36.12 -15.24 21.52
N GLY A 27 -36.59 -16.13 20.63
CA GLY A 27 -35.84 -16.50 19.44
C GLY A 27 -35.74 -15.26 18.56
N GLY A 28 -34.58 -14.69 18.50
CA GLY A 28 -34.04 -13.82 17.50
C GLY A 28 -32.68 -14.39 17.13
N ASP A 29 -32.45 -14.62 15.87
CA ASP A 29 -31.13 -14.93 15.37
C ASP A 29 -30.17 -13.85 15.92
N ASP A 30 -29.20 -14.25 16.75
CA ASP A 30 -28.03 -13.43 17.07
C ASP A 30 -27.18 -13.37 15.77
N ALA A 31 -27.67 -12.63 14.79
CA ALA A 31 -26.88 -12.24 13.63
C ALA A 31 -25.91 -11.17 14.12
N GLY A 32 -24.74 -11.61 14.63
CA GLY A 32 -23.66 -10.72 14.99
C GLY A 32 -23.32 -9.78 13.82
N TYR A 33 -22.72 -8.64 14.12
CA TYR A 33 -22.31 -7.65 13.10
C TYR A 33 -21.48 -8.30 11.98
N LYS A 34 -21.89 -8.07 10.73
CA LYS A 34 -21.26 -8.69 9.57
C LYS A 34 -20.57 -7.66 8.71
N VAL A 35 -19.38 -8.01 8.24
CA VAL A 35 -18.54 -7.16 7.40
C VAL A 35 -18.28 -7.86 6.08
N GLY A 36 -18.65 -7.21 4.98
CA GLY A 36 -18.43 -7.71 3.63
C GLY A 36 -17.08 -7.28 3.06
N PHE A 37 -16.42 -8.16 2.31
CA PHE A 37 -15.18 -7.85 1.60
C PHE A 37 -15.24 -8.38 0.17
N ILE A 38 -14.87 -7.51 -0.80
CA ILE A 38 -14.82 -7.80 -2.23
C ILE A 38 -13.37 -7.62 -2.68
N CYS A 39 -12.75 -8.71 -3.14
CA CYS A 39 -11.37 -8.73 -3.62
C CYS A 39 -11.32 -9.13 -5.11
N LEU A 40 -10.45 -8.46 -5.88
CA LEU A 40 -10.27 -8.72 -7.31
C LEU A 40 -9.72 -10.13 -7.56
N HIS A 41 -8.75 -10.56 -6.75
CA HIS A 41 -8.14 -11.88 -6.81
C HIS A 41 -8.24 -12.58 -5.45
N ASP A 42 -7.43 -13.61 -5.24
CA ASP A 42 -7.33 -14.37 -4.00
C ASP A 42 -5.93 -14.21 -3.35
N GLU A 43 -5.60 -15.06 -2.39
CA GLU A 43 -4.33 -15.03 -1.64
C GLU A 43 -3.06 -15.27 -2.49
N ASN A 44 -3.19 -15.63 -3.76
CA ASN A 44 -2.05 -15.78 -4.68
C ASN A 44 -1.54 -14.41 -5.18
N SER A 45 -2.41 -13.38 -5.18
CA SER A 45 -2.02 -12.00 -5.39
C SER A 45 -1.41 -11.42 -4.12
N THR A 46 -0.21 -10.85 -4.21
CA THR A 46 0.45 -10.21 -3.06
C THR A 46 -0.32 -8.98 -2.58
N TYR A 47 -1.03 -8.30 -3.49
CA TYR A 47 -1.92 -7.18 -3.19
C TYR A 47 -3.14 -7.64 -2.41
N ASP A 48 -3.95 -8.56 -2.98
CA ASP A 48 -5.19 -9.02 -2.36
C ASP A 48 -4.94 -9.72 -1.02
N LYS A 49 -3.81 -10.41 -0.88
CA LYS A 49 -3.41 -11.03 0.39
C LYS A 49 -3.32 -10.03 1.54
N ASN A 50 -2.84 -8.79 1.31
CA ASN A 50 -2.80 -7.76 2.34
C ASN A 50 -4.20 -7.42 2.86
N PHE A 51 -5.20 -7.36 1.98
CA PHE A 51 -6.59 -7.10 2.35
C PHE A 51 -7.22 -8.28 3.07
N LEU A 52 -6.97 -9.50 2.61
CA LEU A 52 -7.50 -10.72 3.22
C LEU A 52 -6.93 -10.94 4.64
N ASP A 53 -5.62 -10.75 4.80
CA ASP A 53 -4.95 -10.86 6.11
C ASP A 53 -5.50 -9.78 7.08
N ALA A 54 -5.65 -8.53 6.62
CA ALA A 54 -6.18 -7.43 7.41
C ALA A 54 -7.67 -7.61 7.76
N ALA A 55 -8.49 -8.10 6.82
CA ALA A 55 -9.91 -8.39 7.05
C ALA A 55 -10.09 -9.43 8.16
N ASN A 56 -9.31 -10.51 8.10
CA ASN A 56 -9.35 -11.55 9.13
C ASN A 56 -8.87 -11.00 10.49
N ALA A 57 -7.77 -10.25 10.53
CA ALA A 57 -7.23 -9.69 11.77
C ALA A 57 -8.19 -8.68 12.41
N ALA A 58 -8.73 -7.74 11.64
CA ALA A 58 -9.66 -6.73 12.15
C ALA A 58 -10.98 -7.36 12.64
N CYS A 59 -11.54 -8.31 11.88
CA CYS A 59 -12.76 -9.00 12.29
C CYS A 59 -12.55 -9.87 13.54
N GLU A 60 -11.39 -10.51 13.68
CA GLU A 60 -11.03 -11.25 14.91
C GLU A 60 -10.90 -10.30 16.11
N GLU A 61 -10.21 -9.16 15.94
CA GLU A 61 -10.02 -8.15 16.99
C GLU A 61 -11.34 -7.60 17.49
N LEU A 62 -12.26 -7.27 16.56
CA LEU A 62 -13.55 -6.67 16.89
C LEU A 62 -14.64 -7.69 17.23
N GLY A 63 -14.40 -8.98 17.06
CA GLY A 63 -15.38 -10.03 17.32
C GLY A 63 -16.57 -10.00 16.35
N VAL A 64 -16.35 -9.58 15.11
CA VAL A 64 -17.36 -9.49 14.04
C VAL A 64 -17.18 -10.59 12.99
N THR A 65 -18.20 -10.82 12.16
CA THR A 65 -18.15 -11.89 11.15
C THR A 65 -17.75 -11.34 9.79
N ALA A 66 -16.61 -11.82 9.25
CA ALA A 66 -16.18 -11.54 7.88
C ALA A 66 -16.98 -12.38 6.86
N VAL A 67 -17.46 -11.74 5.79
CA VAL A 67 -18.05 -12.39 4.61
C VAL A 67 -17.21 -11.97 3.39
N ILE A 68 -16.33 -12.85 2.94
CA ILE A 68 -15.30 -12.53 1.93
C ILE A 68 -15.70 -13.10 0.57
N LYS A 69 -15.61 -12.28 -0.48
CA LYS A 69 -15.75 -12.66 -1.89
C LYS A 69 -14.45 -12.35 -2.62
N THR A 70 -13.84 -13.37 -3.21
CA THR A 70 -12.60 -13.26 -3.99
C THR A 70 -12.88 -13.50 -5.47
N ASN A 71 -11.93 -13.11 -6.32
CA ASN A 71 -12.01 -13.27 -7.77
C ASN A 71 -13.24 -12.55 -8.37
N ILE A 72 -13.54 -11.35 -7.86
CA ILE A 72 -14.63 -10.50 -8.37
C ILE A 72 -14.06 -9.51 -9.39
N PRO A 73 -14.43 -9.63 -10.70
CA PRO A 73 -13.93 -8.74 -11.73
C PRO A 73 -14.29 -7.28 -11.53
N GLU A 74 -13.51 -6.39 -12.14
CA GLU A 74 -13.79 -4.95 -12.21
C GLU A 74 -14.92 -4.68 -13.22
N GLY A 75 -16.16 -4.80 -12.78
CA GLY A 75 -17.35 -4.69 -13.62
C GLY A 75 -18.65 -4.82 -12.83
N GLN A 76 -19.74 -5.12 -13.54
CA GLN A 76 -21.05 -5.34 -12.95
C GLN A 76 -21.03 -6.42 -11.85
N GLU A 77 -20.10 -7.36 -11.93
CA GLU A 77 -19.88 -8.41 -10.94
C GLU A 77 -19.54 -7.85 -9.56
N CYS A 78 -18.89 -6.67 -9.49
CA CYS A 78 -18.62 -5.99 -8.23
C CYS A 78 -19.92 -5.48 -7.58
N TYR A 79 -20.80 -4.83 -8.36
CA TYR A 79 -22.11 -4.41 -7.86
C TYR A 79 -22.96 -5.61 -7.42
N ASP A 80 -23.01 -6.67 -8.23
CA ASP A 80 -23.75 -7.88 -7.91
C ASP A 80 -23.22 -8.53 -6.61
N ALA A 81 -21.90 -8.56 -6.43
CA ALA A 81 -21.27 -9.04 -5.21
C ALA A 81 -21.62 -8.16 -3.98
N ALA A 82 -21.64 -6.84 -4.15
CA ALA A 82 -22.04 -5.90 -3.11
C ALA A 82 -23.51 -6.11 -2.70
N ALA A 83 -24.44 -6.23 -3.67
CA ALA A 83 -25.84 -6.52 -3.42
C ALA A 83 -26.06 -7.86 -2.69
N GLU A 84 -25.31 -8.91 -3.08
CA GLU A 84 -25.36 -10.20 -2.38
C GLU A 84 -24.86 -10.11 -0.93
N LEU A 85 -23.86 -9.24 -0.65
CA LEU A 85 -23.38 -9.00 0.71
C LEU A 85 -24.40 -8.23 1.55
N VAL A 86 -25.11 -7.26 0.95
CA VAL A 86 -26.26 -6.59 1.58
C VAL A 86 -27.35 -7.60 1.91
N ASP A 87 -27.72 -8.47 0.96
CA ASP A 87 -28.73 -9.53 1.17
C ASP A 87 -28.27 -10.55 2.24
N ALA A 88 -26.97 -10.75 2.41
CA ALA A 88 -26.40 -11.57 3.48
C ALA A 88 -26.43 -10.88 4.87
N GLY A 89 -26.85 -9.61 4.91
CA GLY A 89 -26.96 -8.80 6.12
C GLY A 89 -25.61 -8.24 6.57
N CYS A 90 -24.74 -7.84 5.66
CA CYS A 90 -23.54 -7.07 5.97
C CYS A 90 -23.90 -5.61 6.24
N ASP A 91 -23.36 -5.06 7.32
CA ASP A 91 -23.62 -3.69 7.78
C ASP A 91 -22.64 -2.68 7.12
N ILE A 92 -21.45 -3.16 6.75
CA ILE A 92 -20.39 -2.41 6.04
C ILE A 92 -19.71 -3.32 5.03
N ILE A 93 -19.37 -2.79 3.84
CA ILE A 93 -18.79 -3.53 2.72
C ILE A 93 -17.54 -2.81 2.20
N PHE A 94 -16.43 -3.51 2.08
CA PHE A 94 -15.17 -3.03 1.55
C PHE A 94 -14.87 -3.65 0.18
N ALA A 95 -14.33 -2.85 -0.76
CA ALA A 95 -13.79 -3.33 -2.02
C ALA A 95 -12.36 -2.82 -2.24
N ASN A 96 -11.52 -3.60 -2.94
CA ASN A 96 -10.08 -3.36 -2.96
C ASN A 96 -9.48 -2.96 -4.31
N SER A 97 -10.21 -3.06 -5.41
CA SER A 97 -9.62 -2.80 -6.72
C SER A 97 -10.07 -1.47 -7.31
N PHE A 98 -9.15 -0.78 -8.04
CA PHE A 98 -9.38 0.52 -8.64
C PHE A 98 -10.64 0.56 -9.51
N GLY A 99 -10.88 -0.45 -10.34
CA GLY A 99 -12.05 -0.54 -11.20
C GLY A 99 -13.36 -0.95 -10.50
N HIS A 100 -13.34 -1.24 -9.21
CA HIS A 100 -14.55 -1.47 -8.43
C HIS A 100 -15.28 -0.17 -8.04
N GLU A 101 -14.61 1.00 -8.11
CA GLU A 101 -15.09 2.26 -7.53
C GLU A 101 -16.50 2.64 -7.99
N ASP A 102 -16.74 2.71 -9.30
CA ASP A 102 -18.05 3.14 -9.85
C ASP A 102 -19.18 2.20 -9.45
N PHE A 103 -18.91 0.92 -9.31
CA PHE A 103 -19.90 -0.09 -8.90
C PHE A 103 -20.18 -0.04 -7.40
N MET A 104 -19.20 0.31 -6.58
CA MET A 104 -19.39 0.56 -5.14
C MET A 104 -20.20 1.85 -4.92
N ILE A 105 -19.95 2.91 -5.68
CA ILE A 105 -20.74 4.15 -5.66
C ILE A 105 -22.20 3.87 -6.06
N GLN A 106 -22.42 3.04 -7.08
CA GLN A 106 -23.77 2.64 -7.47
C GLN A 106 -24.45 1.87 -6.33
N ALA A 107 -23.77 0.91 -5.69
CA ALA A 107 -24.31 0.16 -4.56
C ALA A 107 -24.64 1.09 -3.37
N ALA A 108 -23.78 2.06 -3.05
CA ALA A 108 -24.03 3.04 -2.00
C ALA A 108 -25.28 3.89 -2.27
N LYS A 109 -25.56 4.25 -3.53
CA LYS A 109 -26.80 4.96 -3.92
C LYS A 109 -28.06 4.09 -3.79
N ASP A 110 -27.94 2.79 -4.06
CA ASP A 110 -29.09 1.87 -4.05
C ASP A 110 -29.39 1.31 -2.64
N PHE A 111 -28.37 1.26 -1.75
CA PHE A 111 -28.47 0.72 -0.37
C PHE A 111 -28.00 1.76 0.66
N PRO A 112 -28.77 2.84 0.89
CA PRO A 112 -28.33 3.96 1.74
C PRO A 112 -28.20 3.65 3.23
N GLU A 113 -28.62 2.45 3.66
CA GLU A 113 -28.51 1.97 5.05
C GLU A 113 -27.24 1.14 5.30
N VAL A 114 -26.42 0.90 4.29
CA VAL A 114 -25.18 0.13 4.38
C VAL A 114 -23.98 1.03 4.07
N GLU A 115 -22.91 0.90 4.82
CA GLU A 115 -21.65 1.62 4.58
C GLU A 115 -20.82 0.94 3.48
N PHE A 116 -20.32 1.72 2.53
CA PHE A 116 -19.49 1.25 1.44
C PHE A 116 -18.13 1.93 1.47
N CYS A 117 -17.08 1.13 1.60
CA CYS A 117 -15.71 1.59 1.67
C CYS A 117 -14.92 1.06 0.48
N HIS A 118 -14.16 1.93 -0.17
CA HIS A 118 -13.38 1.55 -1.34
C HIS A 118 -11.92 1.95 -1.17
N SER A 119 -11.04 0.98 -1.25
CA SER A 119 -9.60 1.22 -1.26
C SER A 119 -9.15 1.60 -2.67
N THR A 120 -8.25 2.58 -2.77
CA THR A 120 -7.73 3.16 -4.02
C THR A 120 -8.66 4.13 -4.76
N GLY A 121 -9.90 4.34 -4.28
CA GLY A 121 -10.87 5.22 -4.90
C GLY A 121 -10.50 6.69 -4.80
N THR A 122 -11.14 7.50 -5.65
CA THR A 122 -10.83 8.93 -5.81
C THR A 122 -12.05 9.84 -5.74
N LYS A 123 -13.26 9.30 -5.60
CA LYS A 123 -14.51 10.03 -5.85
C LYS A 123 -15.37 10.29 -4.61
N ALA A 124 -15.02 9.79 -3.42
CA ALA A 124 -15.88 9.90 -2.24
C ALA A 124 -16.23 11.36 -1.91
N HIS A 125 -15.26 12.27 -1.89
CA HIS A 125 -15.49 13.68 -1.61
C HIS A 125 -16.16 14.46 -2.75
N THR A 126 -16.15 13.92 -3.98
CA THR A 126 -16.83 14.50 -5.15
C THR A 126 -18.29 14.02 -5.27
N GLU A 127 -18.53 12.75 -4.98
CA GLU A 127 -19.89 12.16 -5.02
C GLU A 127 -20.79 12.66 -3.88
N GLY A 128 -20.22 12.98 -2.72
CA GLY A 128 -20.92 13.57 -1.58
C GLY A 128 -22.02 12.65 -1.01
N LEU A 129 -21.78 11.33 -1.01
CA LEU A 129 -22.64 10.33 -0.37
C LEU A 129 -22.19 10.14 1.08
N ASP A 130 -23.14 10.15 2.02
CA ASP A 130 -22.85 9.99 3.44
C ASP A 130 -22.37 8.57 3.80
N ASN A 131 -22.67 7.57 2.96
CA ASN A 131 -22.37 6.15 3.15
C ASN A 131 -21.35 5.59 2.14
N TYR A 132 -20.53 6.46 1.52
CA TYR A 132 -19.45 6.04 0.61
C TYR A 132 -18.14 6.70 0.97
N HIS A 133 -17.08 5.88 1.16
CA HIS A 133 -15.80 6.30 1.70
C HIS A 133 -14.64 5.75 0.90
N ASN A 134 -13.63 6.57 0.65
CA ASN A 134 -12.36 6.12 0.07
C ASN A 134 -11.28 5.97 1.16
N ALA A 135 -10.31 5.13 0.89
CA ALA A 135 -9.13 5.00 1.71
C ALA A 135 -7.90 4.63 0.87
N PHE A 136 -6.76 5.15 1.27
CA PHE A 136 -5.46 4.69 0.81
C PHE A 136 -4.41 4.91 1.90
N ALA A 137 -3.13 4.73 1.57
CA ALA A 137 -2.05 5.05 2.50
C ALA A 137 -0.95 5.85 1.79
N SER A 138 -0.16 6.59 2.56
CA SER A 138 1.05 7.29 2.11
C SER A 138 2.15 6.28 1.74
N ILE A 139 1.81 5.29 0.88
CA ILE A 139 2.70 4.17 0.56
C ILE A 139 3.98 4.61 -0.15
N TYR A 140 3.99 5.80 -0.75
CA TYR A 140 5.19 6.42 -1.31
C TYR A 140 6.32 6.54 -0.27
N GLU A 141 6.01 6.70 1.03
CA GLU A 141 7.02 6.68 2.10
C GLU A 141 7.65 5.29 2.26
N GLY A 142 6.81 4.24 2.23
CA GLY A 142 7.28 2.85 2.24
C GLY A 142 8.07 2.49 0.99
N ARG A 143 7.64 2.98 -0.19
CA ARG A 143 8.37 2.81 -1.44
C ARG A 143 9.71 3.53 -1.42
N TYR A 144 9.78 4.73 -0.84
CA TYR A 144 11.04 5.45 -0.63
C TYR A 144 11.99 4.67 0.26
N LEU A 145 11.53 4.13 1.39
CA LEU A 145 12.32 3.26 2.27
C LEU A 145 12.84 2.02 1.52
N ALA A 146 11.97 1.35 0.76
CA ALA A 146 12.36 0.22 -0.08
C ALA A 146 13.42 0.61 -1.13
N GLY A 147 13.29 1.82 -1.68
CA GLY A 147 14.29 2.43 -2.57
C GLY A 147 15.64 2.66 -1.87
N VAL A 148 15.65 3.11 -0.62
CA VAL A 148 16.89 3.25 0.16
C VAL A 148 17.60 1.89 0.28
N ALA A 149 16.87 0.80 0.56
CA ALA A 149 17.46 -0.54 0.60
C ALA A 149 18.04 -0.95 -0.76
N ALA A 150 17.35 -0.65 -1.86
CA ALA A 150 17.85 -0.88 -3.22
C ALA A 150 19.14 -0.10 -3.50
N GLY A 151 19.17 1.19 -3.16
CA GLY A 151 20.36 2.04 -3.36
C GLY A 151 21.56 1.60 -2.53
N MET A 152 21.34 1.11 -1.31
CA MET A 152 22.40 0.51 -0.49
C MET A 152 22.97 -0.75 -1.15
N LYS A 153 22.09 -1.61 -1.71
CA LYS A 153 22.55 -2.81 -2.44
C LYS A 153 23.36 -2.45 -3.68
N LEU A 154 22.94 -1.45 -4.43
CA LEU A 154 23.71 -0.95 -5.58
C LEU A 154 25.08 -0.45 -5.18
N ASN A 155 25.20 0.30 -4.07
CA ASN A 155 26.48 0.76 -3.55
C ASN A 155 27.38 -0.41 -3.13
N GLU A 156 26.84 -1.43 -2.46
CA GLU A 156 27.58 -2.66 -2.12
C GLU A 156 28.15 -3.32 -3.38
N MET A 157 27.34 -3.45 -4.45
CA MET A 157 27.78 -4.03 -5.72
C MET A 157 28.86 -3.17 -6.41
N ILE A 158 28.78 -1.84 -6.32
CA ILE A 158 29.83 -0.93 -6.82
C ILE A 158 31.12 -1.09 -6.01
N GLU A 159 31.04 -1.13 -4.70
CA GLU A 159 32.20 -1.29 -3.80
C GLU A 159 32.89 -2.66 -3.97
N ALA A 160 32.09 -3.71 -4.23
CA ALA A 160 32.62 -5.04 -4.54
C ALA A 160 33.25 -5.14 -5.93
N GLY A 161 32.98 -4.18 -6.82
CA GLY A 161 33.46 -4.20 -8.21
C GLY A 161 32.61 -5.09 -9.14
N ASP A 162 31.44 -5.52 -8.69
CA ASP A 162 30.50 -6.31 -9.48
C ASP A 162 29.88 -5.47 -10.60
N ILE A 163 29.68 -4.17 -10.35
CA ILE A 163 29.22 -3.16 -11.32
C ILE A 163 30.02 -1.87 -11.16
N THR A 164 30.01 -1.04 -12.18
CA THR A 164 30.47 0.36 -12.09
C THR A 164 29.33 1.29 -11.69
N ALA A 165 29.65 2.50 -11.23
CA ALA A 165 28.63 3.51 -10.93
C ALA A 165 27.74 3.85 -12.13
N SER A 166 28.24 3.76 -13.36
CA SER A 166 27.46 3.98 -14.59
C SER A 166 26.54 2.80 -14.96
N GLU A 167 26.73 1.65 -14.34
CA GLU A 167 25.90 0.46 -14.51
C GLU A 167 24.86 0.30 -13.39
N ALA A 168 24.83 1.21 -12.42
CA ALA A 168 23.82 1.23 -11.35
C ALA A 168 22.43 1.58 -11.92
N LYS A 169 21.83 0.62 -12.62
CA LYS A 169 20.54 0.76 -13.27
C LYS A 169 19.51 -0.21 -12.69
N MET A 170 18.43 0.32 -12.14
CA MET A 170 17.29 -0.45 -11.67
C MET A 170 16.29 -0.70 -12.79
N GLY A 171 15.52 -1.77 -12.68
CA GLY A 171 14.35 -2.03 -13.49
C GLY A 171 13.09 -2.01 -12.62
N TYR A 172 11.99 -1.56 -13.19
CA TYR A 172 10.69 -1.55 -12.52
C TYR A 172 9.60 -2.13 -13.43
N VAL A 173 8.88 -3.12 -12.92
CA VAL A 173 7.74 -3.74 -13.61
C VAL A 173 6.47 -3.09 -13.08
N GLY A 174 5.84 -2.22 -13.88
CA GLY A 174 4.57 -1.57 -13.56
C GLY A 174 3.38 -2.31 -14.17
N ALA A 175 2.20 -2.15 -13.58
CA ALA A 175 0.94 -2.62 -14.15
C ALA A 175 0.42 -1.63 -15.21
N PHE A 176 0.03 -0.44 -14.80
CA PHE A 176 -0.52 0.63 -15.63
C PHE A 176 0.24 1.95 -15.43
N THR A 177 -0.08 2.95 -16.26
CA THR A 177 0.48 4.31 -16.16
C THR A 177 -0.32 5.23 -15.23
N TYR A 178 -1.05 4.66 -14.26
CA TYR A 178 -1.83 5.42 -13.29
C TYR A 178 -0.94 6.10 -12.24
N ALA A 179 -1.43 7.19 -11.65
CA ALA A 179 -0.69 7.97 -10.66
C ALA A 179 -0.19 7.10 -9.48
N GLU A 180 -0.94 6.11 -9.04
CA GLU A 180 -0.53 5.14 -8.02
C GLU A 180 0.79 4.45 -8.38
N VAL A 181 0.92 3.97 -9.62
CA VAL A 181 2.14 3.30 -10.10
C VAL A 181 3.27 4.30 -10.32
N VAL A 182 2.94 5.50 -10.84
CA VAL A 182 3.91 6.59 -11.06
C VAL A 182 4.49 7.08 -9.75
N SER A 183 3.65 7.37 -8.74
CA SER A 183 4.05 7.71 -7.38
C SER A 183 4.93 6.62 -6.78
N GLY A 184 4.54 5.35 -6.96
CA GLY A 184 5.25 4.18 -6.45
C GLY A 184 6.67 4.04 -7.00
N TYR A 185 6.84 4.05 -8.33
CA TYR A 185 8.19 3.91 -8.90
C TYR A 185 9.04 5.17 -8.70
N THR A 186 8.43 6.35 -8.69
CA THR A 186 9.16 7.60 -8.49
C THR A 186 9.71 7.70 -7.09
N SER A 187 8.90 7.43 -6.06
CA SER A 187 9.36 7.43 -4.67
C SER A 187 10.42 6.37 -4.41
N PHE A 188 10.28 5.17 -4.99
CA PHE A 188 11.31 4.13 -4.96
C PHE A 188 12.64 4.60 -5.57
N TYR A 189 12.59 5.23 -6.75
CA TYR A 189 13.76 5.80 -7.39
C TYR A 189 14.42 6.89 -6.55
N LEU A 190 13.64 7.81 -5.99
CA LEU A 190 14.15 8.90 -5.14
C LEU A 190 14.80 8.35 -3.87
N GLY A 191 14.23 7.31 -3.26
CA GLY A 191 14.84 6.61 -2.14
C GLY A 191 16.20 6.02 -2.49
N ALA A 192 16.31 5.31 -3.61
CA ALA A 192 17.57 4.75 -4.10
C ALA A 192 18.59 5.86 -4.42
N LYS A 193 18.16 6.92 -5.08
CA LYS A 193 19.01 8.06 -5.45
C LYS A 193 19.56 8.81 -4.23
N SER A 194 18.83 8.84 -3.11
CA SER A 194 19.24 9.50 -1.88
C SER A 194 20.54 8.90 -1.30
N VAL A 195 20.82 7.63 -1.58
CA VAL A 195 22.02 6.92 -1.10
C VAL A 195 22.96 6.49 -2.23
N CYS A 196 22.47 6.27 -3.45
CA CYS A 196 23.25 5.94 -4.65
C CYS A 196 22.99 6.99 -5.75
N PRO A 197 23.70 8.13 -5.76
CA PRO A 197 23.40 9.26 -6.67
C PRO A 197 23.55 8.94 -8.17
N SER A 198 24.29 7.90 -8.53
CA SER A 198 24.49 7.47 -9.92
C SER A 198 23.35 6.61 -10.47
N VAL A 199 22.38 6.22 -9.64
CA VAL A 199 21.29 5.33 -10.04
C VAL A 199 20.44 5.91 -11.16
N THR A 200 20.06 5.05 -12.10
CA THR A 200 19.02 5.29 -13.12
C THR A 200 18.00 4.18 -13.06
N MET A 201 16.83 4.36 -13.70
CA MET A 201 15.78 3.35 -13.69
C MET A 201 15.08 3.26 -15.05
N ASP A 202 14.91 2.03 -15.54
CA ASP A 202 14.03 1.70 -16.67
C ASP A 202 12.71 1.13 -16.14
N VAL A 203 11.57 1.58 -16.68
CA VAL A 203 10.23 1.10 -16.32
C VAL A 203 9.59 0.45 -17.54
N SER A 204 8.98 -0.72 -17.34
CA SER A 204 8.18 -1.43 -18.35
C SER A 204 6.83 -1.82 -17.76
N PHE A 205 5.74 -1.59 -18.51
CA PHE A 205 4.39 -1.87 -18.07
C PHE A 205 3.85 -3.15 -18.69
N THR A 206 2.98 -3.85 -17.94
CA THR A 206 2.33 -5.10 -18.38
C THR A 206 0.93 -4.87 -18.96
N GLY A 207 0.23 -3.81 -18.51
CA GLY A 207 -1.17 -3.56 -18.82
C GLY A 207 -2.12 -4.47 -18.05
N SER A 208 -1.65 -5.05 -16.93
CA SER A 208 -2.43 -5.89 -16.02
C SER A 208 -1.94 -5.72 -14.60
N TRP A 209 -2.84 -5.74 -13.61
CA TRP A 209 -2.48 -5.81 -12.20
C TRP A 209 -1.82 -7.15 -11.86
N TYR A 210 -2.30 -8.24 -12.42
CA TYR A 210 -1.81 -9.58 -12.17
C TYR A 210 -1.71 -10.38 -13.47
N ASP A 211 -0.50 -10.62 -13.95
CA ASP A 211 -0.19 -11.56 -15.03
C ASP A 211 1.23 -12.07 -14.87
N GLU A 212 1.37 -13.27 -14.31
CA GLU A 212 2.67 -13.87 -14.01
C GLU A 212 3.58 -14.00 -15.25
N ALA A 213 2.99 -14.29 -16.41
CA ALA A 213 3.75 -14.47 -17.65
C ALA A 213 4.29 -13.13 -18.18
N LEU A 214 3.43 -12.10 -18.23
CA LEU A 214 3.82 -10.75 -18.68
C LEU A 214 4.81 -10.10 -17.71
N GLU A 215 4.59 -10.23 -16.40
CA GLU A 215 5.50 -9.69 -15.38
C GLU A 215 6.88 -10.34 -15.45
N LYS A 216 6.93 -11.68 -15.62
CA LYS A 216 8.17 -12.42 -15.80
C LYS A 216 8.90 -12.04 -17.09
N GLU A 217 8.17 -11.83 -18.19
CA GLU A 217 8.73 -11.37 -19.45
C GLU A 217 9.31 -9.95 -19.30
N ALA A 218 8.58 -9.02 -18.70
CA ALA A 218 9.02 -7.64 -18.46
C ALA A 218 10.29 -7.60 -17.60
N ALA A 219 10.31 -8.30 -16.46
CA ALA A 219 11.49 -8.39 -15.60
C ALA A 219 12.69 -9.00 -16.34
N THR A 220 12.47 -10.08 -17.10
CA THR A 220 13.54 -10.70 -17.91
C THR A 220 14.09 -9.75 -18.97
N LYS A 221 13.23 -8.94 -19.60
CA LYS A 221 13.62 -7.93 -20.59
C LYS A 221 14.44 -6.82 -19.94
N LEU A 222 14.03 -6.33 -18.76
CA LEU A 222 14.77 -5.33 -17.98
C LEU A 222 16.17 -5.85 -17.59
N ILE A 223 16.27 -7.06 -17.07
CA ILE A 223 17.54 -7.70 -16.72
C ILE A 223 18.46 -7.83 -17.95
N LYS A 224 17.95 -8.30 -19.09
CA LYS A 224 18.70 -8.36 -20.35
C LYS A 224 19.07 -6.97 -20.88
N GLY A 225 18.31 -5.94 -20.52
CA GLY A 225 18.58 -4.53 -20.81
C GLY A 225 19.66 -3.91 -19.92
N GLY A 226 20.24 -4.69 -19.01
CA GLY A 226 21.32 -4.27 -18.10
C GLY A 226 20.81 -3.70 -16.76
N CYS A 227 19.55 -3.94 -16.39
CA CYS A 227 19.11 -3.65 -15.03
C CYS A 227 19.69 -4.69 -14.06
N VAL A 228 20.33 -4.22 -13.00
CA VAL A 228 21.06 -5.04 -12.03
C VAL A 228 20.32 -5.26 -10.71
N LEU A 229 19.15 -4.62 -10.56
CA LEU A 229 18.20 -4.77 -9.47
C LEU A 229 16.80 -4.51 -10.03
N ILE A 230 15.81 -5.29 -9.63
CA ILE A 230 14.42 -5.17 -10.10
C ILE A 230 13.48 -4.87 -8.92
N SER A 231 12.51 -4.00 -9.17
CA SER A 231 11.32 -3.85 -8.32
C SER A 231 10.06 -3.91 -9.17
N GLN A 232 8.89 -3.94 -8.55
CA GLN A 232 7.62 -4.03 -9.24
C GLN A 232 6.50 -3.26 -8.53
N HIS A 233 5.45 -2.98 -9.31
CA HIS A 233 4.13 -2.55 -8.89
C HIS A 233 3.10 -3.35 -9.71
N ALA A 234 3.25 -4.66 -9.63
CA ALA A 234 2.42 -5.68 -10.21
C ALA A 234 2.40 -6.85 -9.20
N ASP A 235 1.35 -7.66 -9.18
CA ASP A 235 0.92 -8.38 -7.98
C ASP A 235 1.24 -9.87 -7.98
N SER A 236 1.84 -10.38 -9.10
CA SER A 236 2.17 -11.80 -9.20
C SER A 236 3.61 -12.11 -8.77
N MET A 237 3.92 -13.39 -8.72
CA MET A 237 5.28 -13.89 -8.50
C MET A 237 6.18 -13.87 -9.75
N GLY A 238 5.70 -13.31 -10.88
CA GLY A 238 6.42 -13.31 -12.15
C GLY A 238 7.76 -12.60 -12.11
N ALA A 239 7.78 -11.34 -11.66
CA ALA A 239 9.00 -10.54 -11.55
C ALA A 239 9.97 -11.08 -10.49
N PRO A 240 9.57 -11.40 -9.24
CA PRO A 240 10.45 -12.03 -8.25
C PRO A 240 11.07 -13.34 -8.73
N THR A 241 10.27 -14.22 -9.37
CA THR A 241 10.77 -15.49 -9.93
C THR A 241 11.78 -15.28 -11.05
N ALA A 242 11.60 -14.27 -11.90
CA ALA A 242 12.58 -13.92 -12.93
C ALA A 242 13.92 -13.49 -12.30
N CYS A 243 13.86 -12.70 -11.23
CA CYS A 243 15.02 -12.26 -10.46
C CYS A 243 15.75 -13.43 -9.81
N GLU A 244 15.04 -14.33 -9.14
CA GLU A 244 15.61 -15.52 -8.50
C GLU A 244 16.32 -16.42 -9.54
N ASN A 245 15.69 -16.66 -10.69
CA ASN A 245 16.30 -17.44 -11.76
C ASN A 245 17.55 -16.80 -12.38
N ALA A 246 17.63 -15.47 -12.35
CA ALA A 246 18.76 -14.71 -12.90
C ALA A 246 19.81 -14.32 -11.85
N ASN A 247 19.56 -14.64 -10.58
CA ASN A 247 20.37 -14.20 -9.42
C ASN A 247 20.57 -12.66 -9.41
N VAL A 248 19.47 -11.93 -9.66
CA VAL A 248 19.40 -10.46 -9.64
C VAL A 248 18.62 -10.02 -8.41
N PRO A 249 19.14 -9.12 -7.55
CA PRO A 249 18.41 -8.63 -6.38
C PRO A 249 17.03 -8.09 -6.71
N ASN A 250 16.06 -8.38 -5.85
CA ASN A 250 14.67 -7.94 -5.98
C ASN A 250 14.20 -7.21 -4.72
N VAL A 251 13.59 -6.05 -4.91
CA VAL A 251 12.80 -5.35 -3.89
C VAL A 251 11.35 -5.46 -4.30
N SER A 252 10.60 -6.28 -3.58
CA SER A 252 9.20 -6.59 -3.91
C SER A 252 8.22 -5.49 -3.48
N TYR A 253 6.93 -5.72 -3.74
CA TYR A 253 5.83 -4.87 -3.31
C TYR A 253 4.69 -5.73 -2.77
N ASN A 254 3.90 -5.17 -1.84
CA ASN A 254 2.76 -5.76 -1.16
C ASN A 254 3.07 -6.92 -0.20
N GLY A 255 3.92 -7.87 -0.55
CA GLY A 255 4.20 -9.02 0.28
C GLY A 255 5.67 -9.44 0.27
N SER A 256 6.09 -10.21 1.28
CA SER A 256 7.39 -10.85 1.27
C SER A 256 7.40 -12.01 0.27
N THR A 257 8.37 -12.00 -0.63
CA THR A 257 8.62 -13.10 -1.56
C THR A 257 9.81 -13.96 -1.16
N GLN A 258 10.32 -13.78 0.07
CA GLN A 258 11.53 -14.43 0.58
C GLN A 258 11.43 -15.96 0.58
N GLU A 259 10.27 -16.52 0.89
CA GLU A 259 10.09 -17.98 0.92
C GLU A 259 10.35 -18.62 -0.46
N ALA A 260 9.84 -17.98 -1.52
CA ALA A 260 10.00 -18.47 -2.90
C ALA A 260 11.28 -17.97 -3.57
N CYS A 261 11.81 -16.84 -3.15
CA CYS A 261 12.97 -16.16 -3.76
C CYS A 261 14.04 -15.80 -2.68
N PRO A 262 14.56 -16.80 -1.94
CA PRO A 262 15.42 -16.56 -0.78
C PRO A 262 16.77 -15.92 -1.12
N ASN A 263 17.26 -16.07 -2.36
CA ASN A 263 18.59 -15.62 -2.76
C ASN A 263 18.61 -14.21 -3.36
N THR A 264 17.43 -13.63 -3.63
CA THR A 264 17.33 -12.34 -4.33
C THR A 264 16.42 -11.33 -3.65
N PHE A 265 15.42 -11.78 -2.88
CA PHE A 265 14.54 -10.87 -2.12
C PHE A 265 15.31 -10.07 -1.08
N ILE A 266 15.11 -8.74 -1.05
CA ILE A 266 15.71 -7.83 -0.06
C ILE A 266 14.67 -7.43 0.99
N VAL A 267 13.61 -6.76 0.57
CA VAL A 267 12.51 -6.24 1.41
C VAL A 267 11.31 -5.92 0.53
N SER A 268 10.14 -5.81 1.13
CA SER A 268 8.95 -5.28 0.48
C SER A 268 8.31 -4.18 1.34
N SER A 269 7.79 -3.14 0.70
CA SER A 269 6.84 -2.23 1.33
C SER A 269 5.42 -2.74 1.07
N ARG A 270 4.53 -2.55 2.04
CA ARG A 270 3.12 -2.93 1.92
C ARG A 270 2.23 -1.98 2.69
N ILE A 271 0.95 -1.98 2.35
CA ILE A 271 -0.09 -1.36 3.17
C ILE A 271 -0.64 -2.42 4.12
N ASP A 272 -0.68 -2.11 5.41
CA ASP A 272 -1.48 -2.84 6.38
C ASP A 272 -2.85 -2.17 6.47
N TRP A 273 -3.87 -2.88 6.03
CA TRP A 273 -5.24 -2.36 5.98
C TRP A 273 -6.01 -2.54 7.30
N ALA A 274 -5.46 -3.31 8.26
CA ALA A 274 -6.12 -3.55 9.53
C ALA A 274 -6.45 -2.25 10.30
N PRO A 275 -5.58 -1.23 10.38
CA PRO A 275 -5.92 0.04 11.04
C PRO A 275 -7.14 0.73 10.44
N TYR A 276 -7.29 0.73 9.11
CA TYR A 276 -8.46 1.28 8.44
C TYR A 276 -9.73 0.48 8.72
N TYR A 277 -9.64 -0.85 8.61
CA TYR A 277 -10.80 -1.71 8.87
C TYR A 277 -11.29 -1.59 10.32
N VAL A 278 -10.38 -1.61 11.28
CA VAL A 278 -10.74 -1.40 12.69
C VAL A 278 -11.39 -0.03 12.90
N TYR A 279 -10.86 1.02 12.30
CA TYR A 279 -11.42 2.37 12.36
C TYR A 279 -12.83 2.41 11.77
N ALA A 280 -13.01 2.02 10.50
CA ALA A 280 -14.28 2.14 9.80
C ALA A 280 -15.39 1.24 10.38
N ILE A 281 -15.05 -0.01 10.73
CA ILE A 281 -16.00 -0.94 11.37
C ILE A 281 -16.42 -0.41 12.75
N THR A 282 -15.48 0.11 13.54
CA THR A 282 -15.80 0.66 14.87
C THR A 282 -16.68 1.89 14.77
N ALA A 283 -16.40 2.80 13.82
CA ALA A 283 -17.24 3.98 13.58
C ALA A 283 -18.68 3.56 13.19
N ALA A 284 -18.81 2.63 12.22
CA ALA A 284 -20.11 2.13 11.79
C ALA A 284 -20.88 1.42 12.92
N GLN A 285 -20.21 0.63 13.78
CA GLN A 285 -20.85 -0.01 14.95
C GLN A 285 -21.38 0.99 15.98
N ASN A 286 -20.78 2.17 16.05
CA ASN A 286 -21.14 3.21 17.01
C ASN A 286 -22.07 4.28 16.43
N ASP A 287 -22.55 4.13 15.19
CA ASP A 287 -23.27 5.16 14.43
C ASP A 287 -22.46 6.49 14.36
N GLU A 288 -21.12 6.40 14.29
CA GLU A 288 -20.21 7.53 14.11
C GLU A 288 -19.89 7.71 12.62
N ALA A 289 -19.68 8.95 12.19
CA ALA A 289 -19.34 9.22 10.80
C ALA A 289 -17.95 8.66 10.46
N ILE A 290 -17.86 7.97 9.32
CA ILE A 290 -16.59 7.55 8.71
C ILE A 290 -16.06 8.71 7.87
N ASP A 291 -14.75 8.97 7.89
CA ASP A 291 -14.13 9.96 7.03
C ASP A 291 -14.41 9.64 5.55
N ALA A 292 -14.80 10.66 4.77
CA ALA A 292 -15.06 10.47 3.35
C ALA A 292 -13.80 9.95 2.60
N ASP A 293 -12.62 10.33 3.08
CA ASP A 293 -11.34 9.92 2.48
C ASP A 293 -10.27 9.77 3.58
N TRP A 294 -9.91 8.53 3.92
CA TRP A 294 -8.98 8.21 5.00
C TRP A 294 -7.58 7.90 4.48
N THR A 295 -6.55 8.50 5.07
CA THR A 295 -5.15 8.26 4.72
C THR A 295 -4.40 7.53 5.82
N GLY A 296 -3.95 6.31 5.53
CA GLY A 296 -3.01 5.57 6.37
C GLY A 296 -1.59 6.09 6.25
N THR A 297 -0.80 6.04 7.33
CA THR A 297 0.57 6.57 7.38
C THR A 297 1.53 5.59 8.07
N LEU A 298 2.81 5.95 8.10
CA LEU A 298 3.80 5.28 8.96
C LEU A 298 3.42 5.35 10.45
N GLU A 299 2.73 6.42 10.89
CA GLU A 299 2.33 6.60 12.29
C GLU A 299 1.10 5.76 12.64
N THR A 300 0.12 5.65 11.73
CA THR A 300 -1.05 4.80 11.94
C THR A 300 -0.72 3.30 11.86
N GLY A 301 0.50 2.95 11.40
CA GLY A 301 0.91 1.58 11.18
C GLY A 301 0.43 0.98 9.86
N SER A 302 -0.21 1.79 8.99
CA SER A 302 -0.67 1.32 7.69
C SER A 302 0.45 1.22 6.65
N VAL A 303 1.48 2.07 6.73
CA VAL A 303 2.67 1.96 5.89
C VAL A 303 3.73 1.16 6.63
N VAL A 304 4.06 -0.02 6.13
CA VAL A 304 5.02 -0.93 6.78
C VAL A 304 6.00 -1.54 5.79
N LEU A 305 7.13 -2.00 6.31
CA LEU A 305 8.06 -2.87 5.58
C LEU A 305 7.90 -4.30 6.09
N THR A 306 8.11 -5.26 5.21
CA THR A 306 8.34 -6.65 5.62
C THR A 306 9.71 -6.79 6.30
N ASP A 307 9.98 -7.93 6.90
CA ASP A 307 11.32 -8.23 7.39
C ASP A 307 12.35 -8.13 6.25
N VAL A 308 13.52 -7.55 6.58
CA VAL A 308 14.65 -7.45 5.65
C VAL A 308 15.36 -8.78 5.60
N ASN A 309 15.54 -9.33 4.40
CA ASN A 309 16.40 -10.50 4.19
C ASN A 309 17.88 -10.07 4.30
N THR A 310 18.44 -10.19 5.49
CA THR A 310 19.83 -9.77 5.79
C THR A 310 20.89 -10.59 5.09
N ASP A 311 20.56 -11.76 4.53
CA ASP A 311 21.47 -12.58 3.75
C ASP A 311 21.69 -12.03 2.33
N VAL A 312 20.76 -11.19 1.84
CA VAL A 312 20.79 -10.57 0.51
C VAL A 312 21.00 -9.07 0.57
N ALA A 313 20.39 -8.41 1.54
CA ALA A 313 20.50 -6.96 1.74
C ALA A 313 21.95 -6.54 2.01
N ALA A 314 22.31 -5.32 1.61
CA ALA A 314 23.60 -4.74 1.98
C ALA A 314 23.74 -4.61 3.50
N LYS A 315 24.97 -4.71 3.98
CA LYS A 315 25.26 -4.54 5.41
C LYS A 315 24.81 -3.17 5.91
N GLY A 316 24.11 -3.14 7.06
CA GLY A 316 23.61 -1.91 7.68
C GLY A 316 22.30 -1.40 7.09
N THR A 317 21.63 -2.20 6.25
CA THR A 317 20.33 -1.81 5.65
C THR A 317 19.25 -1.62 6.72
N VAL A 318 19.17 -2.51 7.70
CA VAL A 318 18.15 -2.42 8.77
C VAL A 318 18.27 -1.11 9.52
N GLU A 319 19.46 -0.79 10.03
CA GLU A 319 19.74 0.43 10.80
C GLU A 319 19.52 1.69 9.96
N LYS A 320 19.82 1.61 8.66
CA LYS A 320 19.58 2.73 7.73
C LYS A 320 18.09 2.97 7.50
N LEU A 321 17.31 1.92 7.34
CA LEU A 321 15.86 2.01 7.17
C LEU A 321 15.19 2.58 8.43
N GLU A 322 15.62 2.15 9.62
CA GLU A 322 15.14 2.70 10.90
C GLU A 322 15.43 4.21 11.02
N ASP A 323 16.66 4.64 10.69
CA ASP A 323 17.06 6.07 10.69
C ASP A 323 16.19 6.89 9.72
N VAL A 324 16.00 6.41 8.48
CA VAL A 324 15.21 7.12 7.47
C VAL A 324 13.72 7.14 7.84
N MET A 325 13.18 6.04 8.35
CA MET A 325 11.79 5.96 8.82
C MET A 325 11.54 6.97 9.96
N ALA A 326 12.47 7.08 10.91
CA ALA A 326 12.36 8.07 11.98
C ALA A 326 12.34 9.51 11.44
N LYS A 327 13.14 9.80 10.41
CA LYS A 327 13.18 11.11 9.74
C LYS A 327 11.91 11.41 8.95
N LEU A 328 11.33 10.42 8.26
CA LEU A 328 10.04 10.56 7.58
C LEU A 328 8.94 10.90 8.60
N LYS A 329 8.85 10.15 9.70
CA LYS A 329 7.89 10.41 10.78
C LYS A 329 8.08 11.78 11.43
N ALA A 330 9.30 12.28 11.53
CA ALA A 330 9.61 13.60 12.08
C ALA A 330 9.37 14.76 11.08
N GLY A 331 9.12 14.46 9.80
CA GLY A 331 9.02 15.46 8.73
C GLY A 331 10.39 16.05 8.32
N ASP A 332 11.50 15.43 8.73
CA ASP A 332 12.86 15.84 8.34
C ASP A 332 13.22 15.40 6.92
N VAL A 333 12.48 14.48 6.35
CA VAL A 333 12.58 14.00 4.96
C VAL A 333 11.22 14.14 4.29
N GLU A 334 11.20 14.87 3.19
CA GLU A 334 10.07 14.96 2.26
C GLU A 334 10.40 14.10 1.04
N VAL A 335 9.58 13.08 0.77
CA VAL A 335 9.84 12.13 -0.34
C VAL A 335 9.89 12.84 -1.68
N PHE A 336 8.94 13.74 -1.93
CA PHE A 336 8.84 14.50 -3.18
C PHE A 336 9.32 15.95 -3.03
N ASP A 337 10.46 16.17 -2.32
CA ASP A 337 11.13 17.49 -2.30
C ASP A 337 11.58 17.87 -3.72
N ALA A 338 10.97 18.92 -4.28
CA ALA A 338 11.23 19.38 -5.64
C ALA A 338 12.68 19.80 -5.92
N LYS A 339 13.53 19.89 -4.88
CA LYS A 339 14.96 20.11 -5.03
C LYS A 339 15.74 18.83 -5.35
N THR A 340 15.15 17.65 -5.15
CA THR A 340 15.81 16.35 -5.33
C THR A 340 15.64 15.78 -6.75
N PHE A 341 14.74 16.35 -7.55
CA PHE A 341 14.47 15.91 -8.91
C PHE A 341 14.21 17.08 -9.87
N THR A 342 14.22 16.79 -11.14
CA THR A 342 13.84 17.72 -12.23
C THR A 342 12.86 17.06 -13.17
N VAL A 343 12.11 17.88 -13.90
CA VAL A 343 11.19 17.46 -14.98
C VAL A 343 11.64 18.18 -16.25
N ASP A 344 11.97 17.45 -17.31
CA ASP A 344 12.52 17.98 -18.56
C ASP A 344 13.74 18.91 -18.33
N GLY A 345 14.62 18.54 -17.41
CA GLY A 345 15.83 19.30 -17.03
C GLY A 345 15.55 20.56 -16.21
N LYS A 346 14.33 20.77 -15.73
CA LYS A 346 13.93 21.97 -14.97
C LYS A 346 13.49 21.63 -13.58
N ALA A 347 13.84 22.52 -12.63
CA ALA A 347 13.30 22.44 -11.28
C ALA A 347 11.79 22.69 -11.28
N LEU A 348 11.05 21.89 -10.50
CA LEU A 348 9.62 22.04 -10.33
C LEU A 348 9.31 23.08 -9.25
N SER A 349 8.46 24.06 -9.55
CA SER A 349 8.06 25.10 -8.59
C SER A 349 6.56 25.28 -8.45
N SER A 350 5.77 24.65 -9.33
CA SER A 350 4.31 24.65 -9.35
C SER A 350 3.84 23.45 -10.13
N TYR A 351 2.80 22.79 -9.66
CA TYR A 351 2.09 21.74 -10.39
C TYR A 351 0.63 21.69 -9.90
N LYS A 352 -0.27 21.59 -10.85
CA LYS A 352 -1.70 21.48 -10.57
C LYS A 352 -2.18 20.06 -10.78
N ALA A 353 -2.89 19.51 -9.79
CA ALA A 353 -3.56 18.22 -9.85
C ALA A 353 -5.08 18.41 -9.73
N ASP A 354 -5.82 17.41 -10.15
CA ASP A 354 -7.26 17.28 -9.93
C ASP A 354 -7.48 16.50 -8.63
N VAL A 355 -7.66 17.21 -7.54
CA VAL A 355 -7.74 16.64 -6.18
C VAL A 355 -8.69 17.39 -5.27
N ASP A 356 -9.53 18.28 -5.82
CA ASP A 356 -10.55 18.97 -5.05
C ASP A 356 -11.87 18.17 -4.97
N THR A 357 -12.87 18.82 -4.42
CA THR A 357 -14.17 18.21 -4.14
C THR A 357 -15.23 18.51 -5.20
N ASP A 358 -14.85 19.17 -6.31
CA ASP A 358 -15.80 19.46 -7.38
C ASP A 358 -15.83 18.34 -8.45
N ALA A 359 -16.88 18.36 -9.26
CA ALA A 359 -17.11 17.34 -10.29
C ALA A 359 -16.49 17.69 -11.65
N ALA A 360 -15.67 18.72 -11.73
CA ALA A 360 -15.11 19.18 -13.02
C ALA A 360 -13.99 18.28 -13.54
N TYR A 361 -13.30 17.55 -12.65
CA TYR A 361 -12.15 16.68 -12.96
C TYR A 361 -11.04 17.43 -13.74
N GLU A 362 -10.78 18.68 -13.35
CA GLU A 362 -9.77 19.53 -13.95
C GLU A 362 -8.55 19.67 -13.04
N LYS A 363 -7.34 19.67 -13.61
CA LYS A 363 -6.11 19.89 -12.86
C LYS A 363 -5.96 21.38 -12.48
N ASP A 364 -6.60 21.83 -11.43
CA ASP A 364 -6.64 23.23 -11.00
C ASP A 364 -6.12 23.50 -9.59
N THR A 365 -5.93 22.46 -8.77
CA THR A 365 -5.44 22.55 -7.39
C THR A 365 -3.91 22.53 -7.37
N GLU A 366 -3.27 23.60 -6.83
CA GLU A 366 -1.82 23.65 -6.64
C GLU A 366 -1.38 22.68 -5.54
N VAL A 367 -0.46 21.77 -5.88
CA VAL A 367 0.01 20.71 -4.98
C VAL A 367 1.47 20.83 -4.58
N ILE A 368 2.20 21.85 -5.09
CA ILE A 368 3.53 22.18 -4.61
C ILE A 368 3.42 23.20 -3.47
N GLU A 369 3.74 22.77 -2.25
CA GLU A 369 3.77 23.64 -1.08
C GLU A 369 5.12 23.52 -0.37
N ASP A 370 5.68 24.63 0.07
CA ASP A 370 6.99 24.70 0.74
C ASP A 370 8.13 24.02 -0.04
N GLY A 371 7.99 23.92 -1.36
CA GLY A 371 8.97 23.32 -2.26
C GLY A 371 8.90 21.79 -2.35
N ALA A 372 7.82 21.18 -1.89
CA ALA A 372 7.56 19.75 -2.01
C ALA A 372 6.19 19.50 -2.67
N PHE A 373 6.09 18.44 -3.46
CA PHE A 373 4.80 17.92 -3.94
C PHE A 373 4.11 17.18 -2.77
N LYS A 374 2.92 17.64 -2.40
CA LYS A 374 2.19 17.15 -1.22
C LYS A 374 1.24 16.01 -1.60
N GLU A 375 1.81 14.85 -1.85
CA GLU A 375 1.05 13.61 -2.04
C GLU A 375 0.23 13.27 -0.77
N SER A 376 -0.95 12.68 -0.94
CA SER A 376 -1.88 12.29 0.13
C SER A 376 -2.40 13.44 1.03
N LYS A 377 -2.15 14.71 0.68
CA LYS A 377 -2.66 15.84 1.45
C LYS A 377 -4.11 16.17 1.12
N PHE A 378 -4.47 16.13 -0.16
CA PHE A 378 -5.76 16.56 -0.67
C PHE A 378 -6.73 15.40 -0.88
N ARG A 379 -6.21 14.20 -1.11
CA ARG A 379 -6.93 12.92 -1.10
C ARG A 379 -5.98 11.79 -0.76
N SER A 380 -6.53 10.65 -0.29
CA SER A 380 -5.74 9.49 0.10
C SER A 380 -5.09 8.78 -1.09
N ALA A 381 -5.84 8.60 -2.17
CA ALA A 381 -5.33 7.96 -3.39
C ALA A 381 -4.25 8.84 -4.07
N PRO A 382 -3.18 8.25 -4.56
CA PRO A 382 -2.07 8.97 -5.18
C PRO A 382 -2.48 9.84 -6.37
N TYR A 383 -1.82 10.99 -6.53
CA TYR A 383 -2.00 11.90 -7.66
C TYR A 383 -0.68 12.43 -8.23
N PHE A 384 0.48 11.92 -7.76
CA PHE A 384 1.77 12.20 -8.37
C PHE A 384 1.88 11.44 -9.70
N ASP A 385 1.74 12.16 -10.81
CA ASP A 385 1.76 11.63 -12.17
C ASP A 385 2.88 12.22 -13.04
N LEU A 386 3.90 12.83 -12.41
CA LEU A 386 5.01 13.47 -13.10
C LEU A 386 6.08 12.47 -13.55
N GLN A 387 6.53 12.61 -14.80
CA GLN A 387 7.73 11.92 -15.26
C GLN A 387 8.96 12.75 -14.90
N ILE A 388 9.78 12.24 -13.97
CA ILE A 388 11.00 12.91 -13.53
C ILE A 388 12.24 12.42 -14.30
N ASP A 389 13.29 13.26 -14.34
CA ASP A 389 14.57 12.90 -14.96
C ASP A 389 15.28 11.77 -14.20
N GLY A 390 15.88 10.85 -14.95
CA GLY A 390 16.59 9.67 -14.42
C GLY A 390 15.75 8.39 -14.43
N ILE A 391 14.45 8.50 -14.73
CA ILE A 391 13.55 7.39 -15.00
C ILE A 391 13.23 7.36 -16.50
N ASN A 392 13.39 6.21 -17.14
CA ASN A 392 13.13 5.99 -18.54
C ASN A 392 11.99 5.00 -18.73
N LEU A 393 10.90 5.45 -19.34
CA LEU A 393 9.76 4.58 -19.67
C LEU A 393 10.03 3.86 -21.00
N LEU A 394 10.09 2.53 -21.00
CA LEU A 394 10.33 1.72 -22.19
C LEU A 394 9.10 1.60 -23.09
N ASP A 395 7.93 1.74 -22.50
CA ASP A 395 6.65 1.81 -23.18
C ASP A 395 5.68 2.69 -22.35
N THR A 396 4.61 3.18 -22.97
CA THR A 396 3.61 4.06 -22.35
C THR A 396 2.21 3.76 -22.88
N LYS A 397 1.96 2.50 -23.23
CA LYS A 397 0.71 2.11 -23.90
C LYS A 397 -0.49 1.92 -22.95
N PHE A 398 -0.26 1.88 -21.66
CA PHE A 398 -1.24 1.48 -20.67
C PHE A 398 -1.59 2.59 -19.68
#